data_f2f6cca0e65c7a25d502b6b9093a7c49
#
_entry.id   f2f6cca0e65c7a25d502b6b9093a7c49
#
_cell.length_a   1.000
_cell.length_b   1.000
_cell.length_c   1.000
_cell.angle_alpha   90.00
_cell.angle_beta   90.00
_cell.angle_gamma   90.00
#
_symmetry.space_group_name_H-M   'P 1'
#
loop_
_entity.id
_entity.type
_entity.pdbx_description
1 polymer ?
#
loop_
_entity_poly.entity_id
_entity_poly.type
_entity_poly.pdbx_seq_one_letter_code
_entity_poly.pdbx_strand_id
1 'polypeptide(L)'
;MNQNPQSTRRRSTPLADLDPALTEVSRKVIGCAIEVHKELGPGYPLEIYKKALVYEMKHEEVAAQEDYKIEVEFDGEVIGEVVADIYAGERFLVMLCNFYGEVGGHERSVLRAQLRAADLELGLIINFGQRRLKDGLVRVLNPDALRGDDDEDDEYEDEDED
;
A
#
# COMPACT_ATOMS: atom_id res chain seq x y z
N MET A 1 2.17 -19.51 27.65
CA MET A 1 2.29 -19.16 27.38
C MET A 1 2.46 -18.34 26.72
N ASN A 2 2.39 -17.87 26.56
CA ASN A 2 2.84 -17.01 26.02
C ASN A 2 2.39 -16.72 24.76
N GLN A 3 1.72 -17.10 24.19
CA GLN A 3 1.31 -16.86 23.05
C GLN A 3 0.63 -15.62 22.94
N ASN A 4 0.04 -15.12 23.82
CA ASN A 4 -0.50 -13.89 23.70
C ASN A 4 0.38 -12.90 23.24
N PRO A 5 1.53 -12.88 23.60
CA PRO A 5 2.43 -11.89 23.15
C PRO A 5 2.52 -11.93 21.71
N GLN A 6 2.38 -13.08 21.11
CA GLN A 6 2.53 -13.02 19.77
C GLN A 6 1.42 -12.39 19.11
N SER A 7 0.26 -12.55 19.54
CA SER A 7 -0.76 -11.90 18.82
C SER A 7 -0.61 -10.43 18.91
N THR A 8 -0.14 -9.95 19.98
CA THR A 8 0.06 -8.54 20.08
C THR A 8 1.05 -8.09 19.08
N ARG A 9 2.10 -8.86 18.88
CA ARG A 9 3.08 -8.42 17.95
C ARG A 9 2.53 -8.41 16.58
N ARG A 10 1.68 -9.33 16.24
CA ARG A 10 1.20 -9.33 14.90
C ARG A 10 0.41 -8.10 14.62
N ARG A 11 -0.44 -7.67 15.51
CA ARG A 11 -1.21 -6.52 15.22
C ARG A 11 -0.41 -5.30 15.07
N SER A 12 0.69 -5.22 15.71
CA SER A 12 1.46 -4.01 15.61
C SER A 12 2.77 -4.25 14.92
N THR A 13 2.82 -5.08 13.93
CA THR A 13 4.06 -5.33 13.23
C THR A 13 4.68 -4.04 12.79
N PRO A 14 5.84 -3.74 13.22
CA PRO A 14 6.42 -2.46 12.87
C PRO A 14 7.15 -2.52 11.58
N LEU A 15 7.42 -1.37 11.03
CA LEU A 15 8.20 -1.33 9.83
C LEU A 15 9.57 -1.91 10.01
N ALA A 16 10.07 -1.89 11.22
CA ALA A 16 11.41 -2.43 11.44
C ALA A 16 11.48 -3.92 11.14
N ASP A 17 10.34 -4.62 11.13
CA ASP A 17 10.39 -6.02 10.81
C ASP A 17 10.39 -6.28 9.32
N LEU A 18 10.30 -5.27 8.49
CA LEU A 18 10.34 -5.45 7.06
C LEU A 18 11.77 -5.38 6.57
N ASP A 19 12.00 -5.91 5.39
CA ASP A 19 13.29 -5.82 4.74
C ASP A 19 13.72 -4.36 4.70
N PRO A 20 14.90 -4.03 5.16
CA PRO A 20 15.37 -2.64 5.11
C PRO A 20 15.35 -2.05 3.72
N ALA A 21 15.60 -2.85 2.70
CA ALA A 21 15.57 -2.32 1.34
C ALA A 21 14.15 -1.91 0.97
N LEU A 22 13.16 -2.66 1.43
CA LEU A 22 11.78 -2.32 1.15
C LEU A 22 11.41 -1.02 1.86
N THR A 23 11.83 -0.87 3.10
CA THR A 23 11.55 0.34 3.85
C THR A 23 12.19 1.54 3.18
N GLU A 24 13.40 1.38 2.68
CA GLU A 24 14.08 2.48 2.05
C GLU A 24 13.38 2.93 0.76
N VAL A 25 12.94 1.98 -0.07
CA VAL A 25 12.27 2.34 -1.28
C VAL A 25 10.93 2.99 -0.99
N SER A 26 10.23 2.52 0.04
CA SER A 26 8.96 3.14 0.36
C SER A 26 9.15 4.56 0.84
N ARG A 27 10.25 4.86 1.54
CA ARG A 27 10.51 6.22 1.95
C ARG A 27 10.76 7.09 0.75
N LYS A 28 11.46 6.58 -0.26
CA LYS A 28 11.71 7.34 -1.45
C LYS A 28 10.41 7.66 -2.17
N VAL A 29 9.50 6.72 -2.25
CA VAL A 29 8.22 6.95 -2.91
C VAL A 29 7.41 7.98 -2.15
N ILE A 30 7.43 7.93 -0.81
CA ILE A 30 6.73 8.91 -0.01
C ILE A 30 7.33 10.30 -0.26
N GLY A 31 8.66 10.38 -0.37
CA GLY A 31 9.29 11.65 -0.67
C GLY A 31 8.86 12.20 -2.01
N CYS A 32 8.73 11.32 -3.02
CA CYS A 32 8.27 11.74 -4.32
C CYS A 32 6.83 12.26 -4.24
N ALA A 33 5.99 11.57 -3.47
CA ALA A 33 4.61 11.98 -3.34
C ALA A 33 4.50 13.33 -2.63
N ILE A 34 5.36 13.57 -1.66
CA ILE A 34 5.36 14.85 -0.97
C ILE A 34 5.71 15.96 -1.96
N GLU A 35 6.70 15.73 -2.83
CA GLU A 35 7.05 16.72 -3.80
C GLU A 35 5.90 17.00 -4.76
N VAL A 36 5.21 15.95 -5.21
CA VAL A 36 4.10 16.13 -6.11
C VAL A 36 3.00 16.94 -5.42
N HIS A 37 2.71 16.60 -4.17
CA HIS A 37 1.63 17.28 -3.46
C HIS A 37 1.98 18.75 -3.20
N LYS A 38 3.24 19.03 -2.94
CA LYS A 38 3.65 20.41 -2.70
C LYS A 38 3.46 21.24 -3.96
N GLU A 39 3.73 20.67 -5.11
CA GLU A 39 3.58 21.41 -6.32
C GLU A 39 2.14 21.51 -6.78
N LEU A 40 1.38 20.44 -6.68
CA LEU A 40 0.06 20.43 -7.27
C LEU A 40 -1.06 20.74 -6.28
N GLY A 41 -0.90 20.37 -5.04
CA GLY A 41 -1.97 20.51 -4.08
C GLY A 41 -3.12 19.58 -4.37
N PRO A 42 -4.14 19.58 -3.53
CA PRO A 42 -5.30 18.71 -3.77
C PRO A 42 -6.20 19.29 -4.86
N GLY A 43 -7.05 18.46 -5.43
CA GLY A 43 -8.06 18.95 -6.35
C GLY A 43 -8.00 18.47 -7.77
N TYR A 44 -6.92 17.86 -8.17
CA TYR A 44 -6.82 17.40 -9.54
C TYR A 44 -7.35 15.97 -9.69
N PRO A 45 -7.71 15.57 -10.91
CA PRO A 45 -8.08 14.18 -11.13
C PRO A 45 -6.95 13.24 -10.82
N LEU A 46 -7.28 12.03 -10.45
CA LEU A 46 -6.30 11.07 -10.02
C LEU A 46 -5.23 10.80 -11.06
N GLU A 47 -5.60 10.80 -12.32
CA GLU A 47 -4.65 10.51 -13.37
C GLU A 47 -3.50 11.52 -13.40
N ILE A 48 -3.77 12.76 -13.02
CA ILE A 48 -2.71 13.77 -12.97
C ILE A 48 -1.70 13.42 -11.89
N TYR A 49 -2.18 12.99 -10.71
CA TYR A 49 -1.27 12.65 -9.65
C TYR A 49 -0.47 11.40 -10.00
N LYS A 50 -1.10 10.44 -10.69
CA LYS A 50 -0.39 9.24 -11.05
C LYS A 50 0.75 9.55 -12.00
N LYS A 51 0.50 10.38 -13.01
CA LYS A 51 1.55 10.71 -13.94
C LYS A 51 2.65 11.52 -13.28
N ALA A 52 2.29 12.44 -12.42
CA ALA A 52 3.30 13.25 -11.73
C ALA A 52 4.15 12.37 -10.81
N LEU A 53 3.52 11.44 -10.11
CA LEU A 53 4.25 10.59 -9.19
C LEU A 53 5.20 9.66 -9.94
N VAL A 54 4.73 9.09 -11.04
CA VAL A 54 5.58 8.22 -11.83
C VAL A 54 6.76 9.01 -12.40
N TYR A 55 6.51 10.24 -12.84
CA TYR A 55 7.59 11.07 -13.36
C TYR A 55 8.63 11.33 -12.28
N GLU A 56 8.17 11.68 -11.08
CA GLU A 56 9.09 11.98 -10.00
C GLU A 56 9.83 10.72 -9.55
N MET A 57 9.17 9.59 -9.53
CA MET A 57 9.81 8.34 -9.14
C MET A 57 10.94 8.01 -10.12
N LYS A 58 10.70 8.18 -11.42
CA LYS A 58 11.73 7.89 -12.37
C LYS A 58 12.89 8.85 -12.23
N HIS A 59 12.60 10.10 -11.90
CA HIS A 59 13.67 11.07 -11.71
C HIS A 59 14.52 10.68 -10.53
N GLU A 60 13.94 10.03 -9.51
CA GLU A 60 14.69 9.58 -8.35
C GLU A 60 15.18 8.16 -8.52
N GLU A 61 15.05 7.62 -9.74
CA GLU A 61 15.57 6.30 -10.04
C GLU A 61 14.84 5.18 -9.29
N VAL A 62 13.54 5.34 -9.11
CA VAL A 62 12.73 4.30 -8.50
C VAL A 62 11.85 3.72 -9.60
N ALA A 63 11.89 2.43 -9.80
CA ALA A 63 11.09 1.80 -10.84
C ALA A 63 9.62 1.99 -10.56
N ALA A 64 8.84 2.30 -11.55
CA ALA A 64 7.41 2.51 -11.40
C ALA A 64 6.70 1.91 -12.59
N GLN A 65 5.83 0.93 -12.34
CA GLN A 65 5.06 0.33 -13.40
C GLN A 65 3.61 0.69 -13.17
N GLU A 66 3.02 1.45 -14.09
CA GLU A 66 1.64 1.90 -13.93
C GLU A 66 0.68 0.81 -14.33
N ASP A 67 -0.49 0.82 -13.71
CA ASP A 67 -1.55 -0.10 -14.08
C ASP A 67 -1.06 -1.54 -14.10
N TYR A 68 -0.53 -1.96 -12.97
CA TYR A 68 0.07 -3.26 -12.85
C TYR A 68 -1.01 -4.33 -12.68
N LYS A 69 -1.03 -5.31 -13.56
CA LYS A 69 -2.06 -6.33 -13.56
C LYS A 69 -1.68 -7.50 -12.66
N ILE A 70 -2.62 -7.94 -11.86
CA ILE A 70 -2.39 -9.01 -10.92
C ILE A 70 -3.48 -10.04 -11.11
N GLU A 71 -3.10 -11.29 -11.41
CA GLU A 71 -4.08 -12.33 -11.59
C GLU A 71 -4.63 -12.80 -10.27
N VAL A 72 -5.91 -13.12 -10.23
CA VAL A 72 -6.56 -13.62 -9.03
C VAL A 72 -6.94 -15.06 -9.28
N GLU A 73 -6.49 -15.95 -8.40
CA GLU A 73 -6.75 -17.36 -8.54
C GLU A 73 -7.72 -17.85 -7.48
N PHE A 74 -8.50 -18.85 -7.81
CA PHE A 74 -9.38 -19.48 -6.86
C PHE A 74 -9.31 -20.96 -7.16
N ASP A 75 -8.90 -21.75 -6.17
CA ASP A 75 -8.74 -23.19 -6.36
C ASP A 75 -7.80 -23.49 -7.53
N GLY A 76 -6.77 -22.73 -7.67
CA GLY A 76 -5.78 -22.97 -8.71
C GLY A 76 -6.16 -22.46 -10.09
N GLU A 77 -7.34 -21.89 -10.22
CA GLU A 77 -7.77 -21.40 -11.51
C GLU A 77 -7.75 -19.89 -11.53
N VAL A 78 -7.26 -19.30 -12.59
CA VAL A 78 -7.27 -17.86 -12.72
C VAL A 78 -8.68 -17.43 -13.06
N ILE A 79 -9.32 -16.70 -12.16
CA ILE A 79 -10.70 -16.31 -12.38
C ILE A 79 -10.84 -14.84 -12.74
N GLY A 80 -9.77 -14.10 -12.80
CA GLY A 80 -9.84 -12.70 -13.19
C GLY A 80 -8.56 -12.00 -12.87
N GLU A 81 -8.55 -10.67 -13.01
CA GLU A 81 -7.40 -9.91 -12.63
C GLU A 81 -7.81 -8.58 -12.04
N VAL A 82 -6.97 -8.02 -11.23
CA VAL A 82 -7.17 -6.68 -10.70
C VAL A 82 -5.97 -5.84 -11.12
N VAL A 83 -6.10 -4.53 -11.04
CA VAL A 83 -5.05 -3.64 -11.49
C VAL A 83 -4.66 -2.73 -10.35
N ALA A 84 -3.38 -2.72 -10.01
CA ALA A 84 -2.87 -1.80 -9.00
C ALA A 84 -2.40 -0.54 -9.69
N ASP A 85 -2.52 0.60 -9.04
CA ASP A 85 -2.16 1.85 -9.67
C ASP A 85 -0.68 1.90 -10.04
N ILE A 86 0.19 1.50 -9.15
CA ILE A 86 1.62 1.51 -9.41
C ILE A 86 2.28 0.35 -8.69
N TYR A 87 3.17 -0.36 -9.38
CA TYR A 87 4.05 -1.34 -8.76
C TYR A 87 5.38 -0.63 -8.62
N ALA A 88 5.77 -0.36 -7.39
CA ALA A 88 6.89 0.53 -7.11
C ALA A 88 8.13 -0.22 -6.70
N GLY A 89 9.26 0.17 -7.29
CA GLY A 89 10.54 -0.39 -6.93
C GLY A 89 10.64 -1.88 -7.12
N GLU A 90 9.68 -2.44 -7.85
CA GLU A 90 9.61 -3.88 -8.01
C GLU A 90 9.46 -4.59 -6.68
N ARG A 91 8.89 -3.91 -5.69
CA ARG A 91 8.78 -4.46 -4.37
C ARG A 91 7.41 -4.29 -3.73
N PHE A 92 6.66 -3.25 -4.02
CA PHE A 92 5.42 -3.03 -3.31
C PHE A 92 4.39 -2.29 -4.17
N LEU A 93 3.16 -2.24 -3.71
CA LEU A 93 2.09 -1.62 -4.47
C LEU A 93 1.72 -0.27 -3.89
N VAL A 94 1.33 0.66 -4.75
CA VAL A 94 0.88 1.98 -4.34
C VAL A 94 -0.54 2.17 -4.86
N MET A 95 -1.45 2.57 -3.98
CA MET A 95 -2.81 2.88 -4.34
C MET A 95 -2.98 4.38 -4.19
N LEU A 96 -3.52 5.04 -5.20
CA LEU A 96 -3.68 6.49 -5.18
C LEU A 96 -5.13 6.85 -4.97
N CYS A 97 -5.36 7.88 -4.17
CA CYS A 97 -6.68 8.39 -3.90
C CYS A 97 -6.64 9.91 -3.97
N ASN A 98 -7.81 10.54 -4.15
CA ASN A 98 -7.84 12.00 -4.13
C ASN A 98 -9.15 12.49 -3.57
N PHE A 99 -9.66 11.86 -2.50
CA PHE A 99 -10.91 12.30 -1.94
C PHE A 99 -10.68 13.06 -0.65
N TYR A 100 -11.67 13.78 -0.25
CA TYR A 100 -11.57 14.56 0.96
C TYR A 100 -11.89 13.63 2.12
N GLY A 101 -11.11 13.68 3.15
CA GLY A 101 -11.35 12.84 4.30
C GLY A 101 -10.33 11.72 4.41
N GLU A 102 -10.50 10.91 5.42
CA GLU A 102 -9.53 9.89 5.72
C GLU A 102 -9.68 8.65 4.87
N VAL A 103 -8.60 7.94 4.68
CA VAL A 103 -8.61 6.67 4.01
C VAL A 103 -9.28 5.68 4.93
N GLY A 104 -10.29 5.00 4.46
CA GLY A 104 -11.07 4.11 5.32
C GLY A 104 -10.81 2.66 5.09
N GLY A 105 -11.68 1.85 5.66
CA GLY A 105 -11.51 0.41 5.59
C GLY A 105 -11.67 -0.17 4.22
N HIS A 106 -12.49 0.47 3.39
CA HIS A 106 -12.70 -0.05 2.04
C HIS A 106 -11.39 -0.03 1.25
N GLU A 107 -10.69 1.10 1.24
CA GLU A 107 -9.46 1.19 0.49
C GLU A 107 -8.40 0.25 1.03
N ARG A 108 -8.35 0.12 2.35
CA ARG A 108 -7.37 -0.79 2.93
C ARG A 108 -7.69 -2.24 2.54
N SER A 109 -8.96 -2.61 2.48
CA SER A 109 -9.33 -3.95 2.07
C SER A 109 -8.98 -4.22 0.63
N VAL A 110 -9.22 -3.24 -0.25
CA VAL A 110 -8.90 -3.42 -1.65
C VAL A 110 -7.40 -3.62 -1.82
N LEU A 111 -6.59 -2.80 -1.16
CA LEU A 111 -5.16 -2.94 -1.31
C LEU A 111 -4.67 -4.25 -0.69
N ARG A 112 -5.24 -4.67 0.44
CA ARG A 112 -4.82 -5.91 1.05
C ARG A 112 -5.14 -7.10 0.15
N ALA A 113 -6.27 -7.06 -0.56
CA ALA A 113 -6.60 -8.11 -1.50
C ALA A 113 -5.59 -8.15 -2.65
N GLN A 114 -5.17 -6.98 -3.14
CA GLN A 114 -4.18 -6.94 -4.19
C GLN A 114 -2.84 -7.49 -3.70
N LEU A 115 -2.46 -7.17 -2.46
CA LEU A 115 -1.22 -7.68 -1.92
C LEU A 115 -1.25 -9.20 -1.78
N ARG A 116 -2.38 -9.75 -1.37
CA ARG A 116 -2.47 -11.20 -1.28
C ARG A 116 -2.39 -11.84 -2.64
N ALA A 117 -3.08 -11.29 -3.63
CA ALA A 117 -3.03 -11.86 -4.97
C ALA A 117 -1.65 -11.78 -5.57
N ALA A 118 -0.89 -10.73 -5.27
CA ALA A 118 0.44 -10.55 -5.82
C ALA A 118 1.52 -11.15 -4.93
N ASP A 119 1.16 -11.62 -3.74
CA ASP A 119 2.12 -12.18 -2.80
C ASP A 119 3.19 -11.16 -2.43
N LEU A 120 2.78 -9.94 -2.12
CA LEU A 120 3.69 -8.90 -1.72
C LEU A 120 3.43 -8.50 -0.28
N GLU A 121 4.45 -7.97 0.38
CA GLU A 121 4.38 -7.67 1.79
C GLU A 121 3.76 -6.34 2.14
N LEU A 122 3.96 -5.35 1.33
CA LEU A 122 3.62 -3.99 1.69
C LEU A 122 2.88 -3.26 0.60
N GLY A 123 1.90 -2.47 0.98
CA GLY A 123 1.24 -1.56 0.10
C GLY A 123 1.21 -0.19 0.75
N LEU A 124 1.08 0.84 -0.05
CA LEU A 124 1.04 2.21 0.43
C LEU A 124 -0.14 2.89 -0.21
N ILE A 125 -1.01 3.50 0.60
CA ILE A 125 -2.11 4.29 0.07
C ILE A 125 -1.70 5.74 0.22
N ILE A 126 -1.83 6.51 -0.87
CA ILE A 126 -1.50 7.91 -0.85
C ILE A 126 -2.75 8.67 -1.28
N ASN A 127 -3.31 9.45 -0.39
CA ASN A 127 -4.50 10.22 -0.71
C ASN A 127 -4.08 11.68 -0.90
N PHE A 128 -4.05 12.12 -2.15
CA PHE A 128 -3.64 13.48 -2.48
C PHE A 128 -4.75 14.50 -2.20
N GLY A 129 -5.92 14.05 -1.79
CA GLY A 129 -7.00 14.97 -1.50
C GLY A 129 -6.93 15.64 -0.14
N GLN A 130 -5.94 15.27 0.69
CA GLN A 130 -5.79 15.87 1.99
C GLN A 130 -5.00 17.16 1.89
N ARG A 131 -5.22 18.07 2.83
CA ARG A 131 -4.44 19.30 2.83
C ARG A 131 -2.99 19.02 3.02
N ARG A 132 -2.66 18.12 3.94
CA ARG A 132 -1.27 17.75 4.14
C ARG A 132 -1.16 16.32 3.72
N LEU A 133 -0.18 16.00 2.92
CA LEU A 133 -0.08 14.67 2.40
C LEU A 133 0.09 13.62 3.46
N LYS A 134 0.83 13.94 4.52
CA LYS A 134 1.07 12.93 5.54
C LYS A 134 -0.23 12.48 6.17
N ASP A 135 -1.29 13.26 6.14
CA ASP A 135 -2.55 12.83 6.71
C ASP A 135 -3.25 11.84 5.78
N GLY A 136 -2.76 11.66 4.58
CA GLY A 136 -3.34 10.71 3.66
C GLY A 136 -2.45 9.54 3.35
N LEU A 137 -1.38 9.34 4.13
CA LEU A 137 -0.49 8.22 3.87
C LEU A 137 -0.84 7.06 4.79
N VAL A 138 -1.03 5.88 4.23
CA VAL A 138 -1.38 4.72 5.03
C VAL A 138 -0.56 3.53 4.52
N ARG A 139 0.13 2.84 5.41
CA ARG A 139 0.83 1.63 5.05
C ARG A 139 -0.07 0.45 5.34
N VAL A 140 -0.13 -0.49 4.42
CA VAL A 140 -0.96 -1.66 4.57
C VAL A 140 -0.05 -2.87 4.44
N LEU A 141 -0.11 -3.77 5.38
CA LEU A 141 0.73 -4.94 5.34
C LEU A 141 -0.08 -6.16 4.98
N ASN A 142 0.55 -7.11 4.31
CA ASN A 142 -0.09 -8.35 3.98
C ASN A 142 0.19 -9.33 5.10
N PRO A 143 -0.77 -9.65 5.92
CA PRO A 143 -0.52 -10.50 7.07
C PRO A 143 -0.02 -11.87 6.67
N ASP A 144 -0.51 -12.38 5.54
CA ASP A 144 -0.10 -13.70 5.13
C ASP A 144 1.39 -13.76 4.80
N ALA A 145 1.91 -12.73 4.18
CA ALA A 145 3.31 -12.75 3.83
C ALA A 145 4.21 -12.54 5.04
N LEU A 146 3.72 -11.85 6.04
CA LEU A 146 4.57 -11.55 7.17
C LEU A 146 4.51 -12.56 8.26
N ARG A 147 3.43 -13.34 8.39
CA ARG A 147 3.37 -14.18 9.46
C ARG A 147 3.24 -15.57 9.20
N GLY A 148 2.95 -16.00 8.19
CA GLY A 148 2.88 -17.37 7.98
C GLY A 148 1.51 -17.78 8.18
N ASP A 149 1.15 -18.49 9.12
CA ASP A 149 -0.05 -19.03 9.07
C ASP A 149 -1.00 -18.72 10.12
N ASP A 150 -0.78 -18.20 11.08
CA ASP A 150 -1.67 -18.15 12.08
C ASP A 150 -2.26 -16.93 12.32
N ASP A 151 -2.74 -16.34 11.70
CA ASP A 151 -3.23 -15.20 12.05
C ASP A 151 -4.39 -14.76 11.49
N GLU A 152 -5.04 -15.40 10.96
CA GLU A 152 -6.14 -14.96 10.46
C GLU A 152 -6.96 -14.20 11.35
N ASP A 153 -6.89 -14.38 12.52
CA ASP A 153 -7.75 -13.71 13.35
C ASP A 153 -7.47 -12.31 13.50
N ASP A 154 -6.38 -11.84 13.15
CA ASP A 154 -6.11 -10.54 13.32
C ASP A 154 -6.71 -9.67 12.42
N GLU A 155 -6.91 -10.07 11.32
CA GLU A 155 -7.27 -9.17 10.44
C GLU A 155 -8.51 -8.59 10.66
N TYR A 156 -9.39 -9.26 11.17
CA TYR A 156 -10.54 -8.64 11.18
C TYR A 156 -10.63 -7.59 12.15
N GLU A 157 -9.89 -7.65 13.13
CA GLU A 157 -10.02 -6.63 13.98
C GLU A 157 -9.46 -5.47 13.49
N ASP A 158 -8.60 -5.54 12.61
CA ASP A 158 -8.05 -4.39 12.14
C ASP A 158 -9.01 -3.59 11.49
N GLU A 159 -9.85 -4.14 10.78
CA GLU A 159 -10.62 -3.32 10.13
C GLU A 159 -11.58 -2.75 10.92
N ASP A 160 -11.77 -3.25 11.97
CA ASP A 160 -12.68 -2.70 12.68
C ASP A 160 -12.54 -1.39 12.97
N GLU A 161 -11.45 -1.00 13.16
CA GLU A 161 -11.30 0.19 13.58
C GLU A 161 -11.61 1.15 12.66
N ASP A 162 -11.89 0.86 11.60
CA ASP A 162 -12.16 1.85 10.72
C ASP A 162 -13.46 2.31 10.83
#